data_c1175ef0bc7025a09e6dbfb74390761f
#
_entry.id   c1175ef0bc7025a09e6dbfb74390761f
#
_cell.length_a   1.000
_cell.length_b   1.000
_cell.length_c   1.000
_cell.angle_alpha   90.00
_cell.angle_beta   90.00
_cell.angle_gamma   90.00
#
_symmetry.space_group_name_H-M   'P 1'
#
loop_
_entity.id
_entity.type
_entity.pdbx_description
1 polymer ?
#
loop_
_entity_poly.entity_id
_entity_poly.type
_entity_poly.pdbx_seq_one_letter_code
_entity_poly.pdbx_strand_id
1 'polypeptide(L)'
;MPKEENALITLTNAGIRRDRKWLVRGITMSVNSGEIVTLIGPNGSGKTTTAKIALGLLGINEGTTSRKNNLRIGYVPQKLQIDWTVPIKVKRFISLTHKISDKEIEFALSLTNTSHLSDKEIRVLSGGELQRVMIARAIALSPEFLVLDEPVQGVDYKGEDAIYNLIEETRTKIKCGILL
;
A
#
# COMPACT_ATOMS: atom_id res chain seq x y z
N MET A 1 -18.14 -5.13 -19.45
CA MET A 1 -17.75 -4.05 -18.51
C MET A 1 -17.94 -4.58 -17.11
N PRO A 2 -16.95 -4.53 -16.21
CA PRO A 2 -17.16 -4.93 -14.82
C PRO A 2 -18.16 -3.97 -14.16
N LYS A 3 -19.04 -4.50 -13.31
CA LYS A 3 -20.10 -3.75 -12.62
C LYS A 3 -19.48 -2.62 -11.77
N GLU A 4 -19.79 -1.38 -12.13
CA GLU A 4 -19.33 -0.16 -11.43
C GLU A 4 -19.87 -0.01 -9.99
N GLU A 5 -20.84 -0.83 -9.58
CA GLU A 5 -21.52 -0.67 -8.29
C GLU A 5 -20.70 -0.97 -7.04
N ASN A 6 -19.51 -1.62 -7.15
CA ASN A 6 -18.67 -1.99 -5.99
C ASN A 6 -17.21 -1.53 -6.12
N ALA A 7 -16.89 -0.68 -7.08
CA ALA A 7 -15.53 -0.20 -7.26
C ALA A 7 -15.12 0.75 -6.12
N LEU A 8 -14.01 0.45 -5.47
CA LEU A 8 -13.39 1.33 -4.49
C LEU A 8 -12.71 2.52 -5.18
N ILE A 9 -12.08 2.23 -6.32
CA ILE A 9 -11.35 3.18 -7.16
C ILE A 9 -11.62 2.85 -8.63
N THR A 10 -11.82 3.87 -9.45
CA THR A 10 -11.88 3.76 -10.91
C THR A 10 -11.06 4.89 -11.53
N LEU A 11 -10.19 4.55 -12.45
CA LEU A 11 -9.48 5.46 -13.35
C LEU A 11 -10.00 5.21 -14.76
N THR A 12 -10.37 6.26 -15.50
CA THR A 12 -10.84 6.14 -16.89
C THR A 12 -10.06 7.10 -17.76
N ASN A 13 -9.25 6.56 -18.68
CA ASN A 13 -8.34 7.32 -19.55
C ASN A 13 -7.50 8.34 -18.80
N ALA A 14 -7.14 8.03 -17.54
CA ALA A 14 -6.41 8.95 -16.67
C ALA A 14 -4.99 9.19 -17.19
N GLY A 15 -4.57 10.43 -17.19
CA GLY A 15 -3.23 10.83 -17.59
C GLY A 15 -2.72 12.00 -16.77
N ILE A 16 -1.42 12.02 -16.52
CA ILE A 16 -0.72 13.13 -15.87
C ILE A 16 0.53 13.50 -16.68
N ARG A 17 0.71 14.78 -16.90
CA ARG A 17 1.92 15.33 -17.52
C ARG A 17 2.61 16.33 -16.60
N ARG A 18 3.93 16.37 -16.68
CA ARG A 18 4.76 17.36 -16.00
C ARG A 18 5.79 17.90 -16.99
N ASP A 19 6.02 19.21 -17.00
CA ASP A 19 6.97 19.88 -17.90
C ASP A 19 6.79 19.47 -19.38
N ARG A 20 5.51 19.45 -19.86
CA ARG A 20 5.09 19.05 -21.20
C ARG A 20 5.34 17.56 -21.56
N LYS A 21 5.83 16.73 -20.63
CA LYS A 21 6.02 15.29 -20.83
C LYS A 21 4.95 14.50 -20.09
N TRP A 22 4.39 13.48 -20.73
CA TRP A 22 3.50 12.55 -20.07
C TRP A 22 4.29 11.64 -19.14
N LEU A 23 3.90 11.59 -17.87
CA LEU A 23 4.40 10.61 -16.93
C LEU A 23 3.64 9.28 -17.09
N VAL A 24 2.32 9.36 -17.26
CA VAL A 24 1.43 8.28 -17.65
C VAL A 24 0.28 8.85 -18.47
N ARG A 25 -0.32 8.05 -19.37
CA ARG A 25 -1.45 8.47 -20.19
C ARG A 25 -2.37 7.29 -20.52
N GLY A 26 -3.69 7.55 -20.57
CA GLY A 26 -4.67 6.55 -21.01
C GLY A 26 -4.87 5.40 -20.03
N ILE A 27 -4.59 5.60 -18.74
CA ILE A 27 -4.77 4.56 -17.72
C ILE A 27 -6.26 4.32 -17.47
N THR A 28 -6.71 3.10 -17.72
CA THR A 28 -8.07 2.65 -17.40
C THR A 28 -8.00 1.42 -16.54
N MET A 29 -8.45 1.52 -15.30
CA MET A 29 -8.47 0.42 -14.33
C MET A 29 -9.51 0.66 -13.25
N SER A 30 -9.95 -0.40 -12.60
CA SER A 30 -10.76 -0.34 -11.38
C SER A 30 -10.22 -1.32 -10.34
N VAL A 31 -10.46 -1.05 -9.08
CA VAL A 31 -10.17 -1.96 -7.97
C VAL A 31 -11.42 -2.12 -7.14
N ASN A 32 -11.87 -3.35 -6.97
CA ASN A 32 -13.02 -3.71 -6.16
C ASN A 32 -12.60 -4.23 -4.78
N SER A 33 -13.54 -4.29 -3.84
CA SER A 33 -13.32 -4.92 -2.54
C SER A 33 -12.95 -6.41 -2.72
N GLY A 34 -11.90 -6.85 -2.03
CA GLY A 34 -11.41 -8.23 -2.11
C GLY A 34 -10.69 -8.60 -3.41
N GLU A 35 -10.41 -7.64 -4.28
CA GLU A 35 -9.67 -7.82 -5.54
C GLU A 35 -8.19 -7.44 -5.37
N ILE A 36 -7.30 -8.14 -6.07
CA ILE A 36 -5.90 -7.73 -6.24
C ILE A 36 -5.71 -7.29 -7.69
N VAL A 37 -5.27 -6.06 -7.89
CA VAL A 37 -4.87 -5.51 -9.18
C VAL A 37 -3.38 -5.25 -9.16
N THR A 38 -2.65 -5.79 -10.14
CA THR A 38 -1.19 -5.66 -10.21
C THR A 38 -0.78 -4.78 -11.39
N LEU A 39 0.03 -3.76 -11.10
CA LEU A 39 0.66 -2.91 -12.13
C LEU A 39 1.98 -3.55 -12.58
N ILE A 40 2.04 -4.00 -13.82
CA ILE A 40 3.22 -4.66 -14.38
C ILE A 40 3.89 -3.73 -15.40
N GLY A 41 5.21 -3.66 -15.35
CA GLY A 41 6.01 -2.89 -16.31
C GLY A 41 7.43 -2.61 -15.82
N PRO A 42 8.33 -2.17 -16.70
CA PRO A 42 9.71 -1.85 -16.36
C PRO A 42 9.79 -0.65 -15.39
N ASN A 43 10.97 -0.44 -14.81
CA ASN A 43 11.22 0.75 -14.01
C ASN A 43 11.04 2.02 -14.86
N GLY A 44 10.37 3.03 -14.30
CA GLY A 44 10.03 4.26 -15.01
C GLY A 44 8.77 4.18 -15.89
N SER A 45 8.06 3.03 -15.96
CA SER A 45 6.82 2.92 -16.75
C SER A 45 5.62 3.66 -16.13
N GLY A 46 5.77 4.23 -14.94
CA GLY A 46 4.71 5.00 -14.29
C GLY A 46 3.87 4.24 -13.25
N LYS A 47 4.29 3.04 -12.81
CA LYS A 47 3.60 2.26 -11.76
C LYS A 47 3.32 3.09 -10.51
N THR A 48 4.37 3.64 -9.89
CA THR A 48 4.26 4.54 -8.72
C THR A 48 3.39 5.77 -9.01
N THR A 49 3.48 6.33 -10.23
CA THR A 49 2.65 7.48 -10.62
C THR A 49 1.17 7.09 -10.68
N THR A 50 0.85 5.95 -11.28
CA THR A 50 -0.50 5.38 -11.33
C THR A 50 -1.04 5.07 -9.93
N ALA A 51 -0.23 4.45 -9.06
CA ALA A 51 -0.58 4.22 -7.66
C ALA A 51 -0.89 5.54 -6.92
N LYS A 52 -0.08 6.58 -7.11
CA LYS A 52 -0.32 7.92 -6.51
C LYS A 52 -1.57 8.61 -7.06
N ILE A 53 -1.91 8.41 -8.33
CA ILE A 53 -3.20 8.88 -8.91
C ILE A 53 -4.35 8.12 -8.21
N ALA A 54 -4.28 6.81 -8.09
CA ALA A 54 -5.28 6.00 -7.41
C ALA A 54 -5.46 6.43 -5.93
N LEU A 55 -4.38 6.74 -5.23
CA LEU A 55 -4.38 7.27 -3.87
C LEU A 55 -4.95 8.71 -3.75
N GLY A 56 -5.05 9.45 -4.85
CA GLY A 56 -5.41 10.87 -4.83
C GLY A 56 -4.29 11.82 -4.42
N LEU A 57 -3.07 11.32 -4.39
CA LEU A 57 -1.89 12.12 -4.08
C LEU A 57 -1.42 12.96 -5.29
N LEU A 58 -1.84 12.58 -6.50
CA LEU A 58 -1.56 13.31 -7.73
C LEU A 58 -2.86 13.58 -8.48
N GLY A 59 -3.05 14.84 -8.89
CA GLY A 59 -4.12 15.24 -9.80
C GLY A 59 -3.83 14.79 -11.23
N ILE A 60 -4.88 14.63 -12.03
CA ILE A 60 -4.78 14.24 -13.45
C ILE A 60 -4.96 15.44 -14.37
N ASN A 61 -4.41 15.36 -15.58
CA ASN A 61 -4.59 16.35 -16.66
C ASN A 61 -5.59 15.89 -17.71
N GLU A 62 -5.85 14.58 -17.81
CA GLU A 62 -6.73 13.94 -18.80
C GLU A 62 -7.49 12.78 -18.15
N GLY A 63 -8.73 12.53 -18.58
CA GLY A 63 -9.58 11.45 -18.08
C GLY A 63 -10.31 11.80 -16.79
N THR A 64 -10.75 10.77 -16.08
CA THR A 64 -11.49 10.90 -14.81
C THR A 64 -10.98 9.93 -13.75
N THR A 65 -11.17 10.30 -12.48
CA THR A 65 -10.92 9.43 -11.33
C THR A 65 -12.14 9.44 -10.44
N SER A 66 -12.60 8.26 -10.03
CA SER A 66 -13.67 8.10 -9.05
C SER A 66 -13.16 7.28 -7.87
N ARG A 67 -13.58 7.64 -6.67
CA ARG A 67 -13.29 6.91 -5.43
C ARG A 67 -14.53 6.82 -4.57
N LYS A 68 -14.67 5.70 -3.88
CA LYS A 68 -15.69 5.54 -2.85
C LYS A 68 -15.55 6.65 -1.80
N ASN A 69 -16.68 7.23 -1.38
CA ASN A 69 -16.67 8.26 -0.32
C ASN A 69 -16.13 7.69 0.99
N ASN A 70 -15.33 8.49 1.71
CA ASN A 70 -14.72 8.12 2.99
C ASN A 70 -13.90 6.82 2.95
N LEU A 71 -13.32 6.50 1.79
CA LEU A 71 -12.50 5.30 1.59
C LEU A 71 -11.30 5.31 2.54
N ARG A 72 -11.22 4.29 3.41
CA ARG A 72 -10.05 4.09 4.27
C ARG A 72 -8.94 3.45 3.45
N ILE A 73 -7.80 4.14 3.37
CA ILE A 73 -6.68 3.76 2.53
C ILE A 73 -5.47 3.43 3.39
N GLY A 74 -4.87 2.26 3.17
CA GLY A 74 -3.52 1.91 3.63
C GLY A 74 -2.52 2.09 2.49
N TYR A 75 -1.35 2.65 2.77
CA TYR A 75 -0.30 2.83 1.76
C TYR A 75 1.06 2.42 2.28
N VAL A 76 1.73 1.55 1.54
CA VAL A 76 3.13 1.20 1.74
C VAL A 76 3.93 1.75 0.55
N PRO A 77 4.71 2.82 0.75
CA PRO A 77 5.52 3.40 -0.31
C PRO A 77 6.76 2.55 -0.61
N GLN A 78 7.28 2.65 -1.83
CA GLN A 78 8.52 1.99 -2.26
C GLN A 78 9.72 2.32 -1.36
N LYS A 79 9.81 3.58 -0.91
CA LYS A 79 10.87 4.04 0.00
C LYS A 79 10.27 4.79 1.17
N LEU A 80 10.64 4.36 2.35
CA LEU A 80 10.28 5.05 3.57
C LEU A 80 11.36 6.09 3.91
N GLN A 81 10.96 7.35 3.95
CA GLN A 81 11.82 8.43 4.42
C GLN A 81 11.67 8.56 5.94
N ILE A 82 12.57 7.94 6.68
CA ILE A 82 12.65 8.04 8.13
C ILE A 82 14.02 8.57 8.51
N ASP A 83 14.06 9.41 9.52
CA ASP A 83 15.30 9.72 10.23
C ASP A 83 15.65 8.54 11.14
N TRP A 84 16.61 7.73 10.71
CA TRP A 84 17.05 6.53 11.41
C TRP A 84 17.80 6.83 12.73
N THR A 85 18.10 8.08 13.02
CA THR A 85 18.70 8.47 14.30
C THR A 85 17.68 8.47 15.44
N VAL A 86 16.39 8.55 15.13
CA VAL A 86 15.32 8.58 16.13
C VAL A 86 14.98 7.15 16.58
N PRO A 87 15.12 6.84 17.90
CA PRO A 87 14.85 5.50 18.43
C PRO A 87 13.33 5.29 18.57
N ILE A 88 12.68 4.78 17.52
CA ILE A 88 11.22 4.53 17.48
C ILE A 88 10.98 3.03 17.55
N LYS A 89 10.23 2.57 18.56
CA LYS A 89 9.74 1.18 18.65
C LYS A 89 8.68 0.89 17.61
N VAL A 90 8.60 -0.36 17.14
CA VAL A 90 7.62 -0.83 16.14
C VAL A 90 6.19 -0.45 16.53
N LYS A 91 5.76 -0.75 17.76
CA LYS A 91 4.41 -0.39 18.25
C LYS A 91 4.13 1.11 18.10
N ARG A 92 5.09 1.95 18.49
CA ARG A 92 4.97 3.41 18.36
C ARG A 92 4.98 3.87 16.91
N PHE A 93 5.80 3.24 16.06
CA PHE A 93 5.87 3.54 14.63
C PHE A 93 4.51 3.30 13.93
N ILE A 94 3.82 2.22 14.27
CA ILE A 94 2.48 1.92 13.72
C ILE A 94 1.48 3.02 14.07
N SER A 95 1.51 3.55 15.30
CA SER A 95 0.55 4.55 15.80
C SER A 95 0.97 6.02 15.60
N LEU A 96 2.07 6.30 14.85
CA LEU A 96 2.60 7.67 14.75
C LEU A 96 1.63 8.69 14.14
N THR A 97 0.86 8.30 13.15
CA THR A 97 0.05 9.23 12.33
C THR A 97 -1.43 9.17 12.61
N HIS A 98 -1.90 8.14 13.31
CA HIS A 98 -3.30 7.92 13.59
C HIS A 98 -3.48 7.37 15.02
N LYS A 99 -4.63 7.66 15.61
CA LYS A 99 -5.05 6.95 16.82
C LYS A 99 -5.45 5.52 16.44
N ILE A 100 -4.62 4.56 16.81
CA ILE A 100 -4.83 3.13 16.58
C ILE A 100 -4.85 2.46 17.95
N SER A 101 -5.82 1.63 18.24
CA SER A 101 -5.92 0.89 19.49
C SER A 101 -4.86 -0.21 19.58
N ASP A 102 -4.49 -0.61 20.79
CA ASP A 102 -3.57 -1.72 21.01
C ASP A 102 -4.03 -3.02 20.34
N LYS A 103 -5.35 -3.29 20.35
CA LYS A 103 -5.94 -4.45 19.67
C LYS A 103 -5.74 -4.43 18.15
N GLU A 104 -5.88 -3.27 17.52
CA GLU A 104 -5.64 -3.13 16.07
C GLU A 104 -4.16 -3.30 15.74
N ILE A 105 -3.27 -2.78 16.58
CA ILE A 105 -1.82 -2.97 16.43
C ILE A 105 -1.45 -4.45 16.58
N GLU A 106 -1.93 -5.11 17.63
CA GLU A 106 -1.69 -6.53 17.89
C GLU A 106 -2.20 -7.41 16.74
N PHE A 107 -3.42 -7.13 16.25
CA PHE A 107 -3.97 -7.82 15.08
C PHE A 107 -3.07 -7.66 13.85
N ALA A 108 -2.67 -6.42 13.53
CA ALA A 108 -1.83 -6.16 12.38
C ALA A 108 -0.44 -6.82 12.48
N LEU A 109 0.19 -6.75 13.66
CA LEU A 109 1.48 -7.41 13.92
C LEU A 109 1.37 -8.93 13.85
N SER A 110 0.28 -9.51 14.37
CA SER A 110 0.01 -10.94 14.29
C SER A 110 -0.16 -11.39 12.84
N LEU A 111 -0.97 -10.66 12.06
CA LEU A 111 -1.21 -10.97 10.65
C LEU A 111 0.08 -10.94 9.80
N THR A 112 1.01 -10.04 10.14
CA THR A 112 2.29 -9.92 9.43
C THR A 112 3.43 -10.75 10.01
N ASN A 113 3.15 -11.62 11.02
CA ASN A 113 4.14 -12.42 11.75
C ASN A 113 5.28 -11.56 12.36
N THR A 114 4.94 -10.36 12.87
CA THR A 114 5.89 -9.41 13.46
C THR A 114 5.62 -9.06 14.92
N SER A 115 4.75 -9.79 15.61
CA SER A 115 4.40 -9.53 17.01
C SER A 115 5.62 -9.52 17.95
N HIS A 116 6.61 -10.38 17.69
CA HIS A 116 7.87 -10.48 18.43
C HIS A 116 8.79 -9.25 18.25
N LEU A 117 8.46 -8.36 17.31
CA LEU A 117 9.21 -7.13 17.02
C LEU A 117 8.61 -5.89 17.69
N SER A 118 7.45 -6.01 18.34
CA SER A 118 6.65 -4.89 18.86
C SER A 118 7.46 -3.86 19.67
N ASP A 119 8.38 -4.34 20.53
CA ASP A 119 9.22 -3.52 21.38
C ASP A 119 10.60 -3.20 20.81
N LYS A 120 10.95 -3.78 19.66
CA LYS A 120 12.21 -3.47 18.98
C LYS A 120 12.16 -2.11 18.30
N GLU A 121 13.30 -1.46 18.19
CA GLU A 121 13.42 -0.23 17.41
C GLU A 121 13.41 -0.55 15.91
N ILE A 122 12.76 0.29 15.09
CA ILE A 122 12.66 0.07 13.65
C ILE A 122 14.02 0.06 12.94
N ARG A 123 15.03 0.76 13.50
CA ARG A 123 16.39 0.86 12.93
C ARG A 123 17.20 -0.44 12.99
N VAL A 124 16.82 -1.39 13.86
CA VAL A 124 17.56 -2.67 14.00
C VAL A 124 16.88 -3.81 13.23
N LEU A 125 15.79 -3.53 12.53
CA LEU A 125 15.08 -4.51 11.74
C LEU A 125 15.83 -4.83 10.44
N SER A 126 15.79 -6.10 10.03
CA SER A 126 16.17 -6.49 8.67
C SER A 126 15.21 -5.88 7.63
N GLY A 127 15.62 -5.82 6.36
CA GLY A 127 14.78 -5.29 5.29
C GLY A 127 13.42 -6.00 5.20
N GLY A 128 13.38 -7.32 5.29
CA GLY A 128 12.14 -8.10 5.26
C GLY A 128 11.28 -7.89 6.52
N GLU A 129 11.88 -7.76 7.70
CA GLU A 129 11.14 -7.42 8.94
C GLU A 129 10.53 -6.03 8.84
N LEU A 130 11.31 -5.05 8.39
CA LEU A 130 10.83 -3.67 8.19
C LEU A 130 9.68 -3.65 7.17
N GLN A 131 9.81 -4.36 6.07
CA GLN A 131 8.75 -4.44 5.05
C GLN A 131 7.46 -5.01 5.63
N ARG A 132 7.51 -6.11 6.40
CA ARG A 132 6.33 -6.66 7.08
C ARG A 132 5.74 -5.70 8.12
N VAL A 133 6.57 -4.97 8.85
CA VAL A 133 6.13 -3.92 9.79
C VAL A 133 5.47 -2.76 9.06
N MET A 134 5.96 -2.39 7.87
CA MET A 134 5.32 -1.38 7.01
C MET A 134 3.93 -1.81 6.55
N ILE A 135 3.79 -3.09 6.17
CA ILE A 135 2.49 -3.67 5.82
C ILE A 135 1.58 -3.69 7.06
N ALA A 136 2.10 -4.11 8.24
CA ALA A 136 1.34 -4.06 9.50
C ALA A 136 0.80 -2.66 9.79
N ARG A 137 1.62 -1.62 9.62
CA ARG A 137 1.21 -0.23 9.81
C ARG A 137 0.05 0.17 8.89
N ALA A 138 0.09 -0.24 7.62
CA ALA A 138 -0.97 0.04 6.66
C ALA A 138 -2.26 -0.73 6.99
N ILE A 139 -2.14 -1.98 7.46
CA ILE A 139 -3.25 -2.86 7.86
C ILE A 139 -3.93 -2.38 9.15
N ALA A 140 -3.16 -1.85 10.12
CA ALA A 140 -3.67 -1.39 11.41
C ALA A 140 -4.75 -0.30 11.29
N LEU A 141 -4.81 0.39 10.14
CA LEU A 141 -5.87 1.35 9.80
C LEU A 141 -7.19 0.68 9.38
N SER A 142 -7.25 -0.66 9.35
CA SER A 142 -8.39 -1.42 8.80
C SER A 142 -8.83 -0.90 7.43
N PRO A 143 -7.91 -0.86 6.44
CA PRO A 143 -8.16 -0.23 5.16
C PRO A 143 -9.20 -1.01 4.34
N GLU A 144 -9.99 -0.30 3.55
CA GLU A 144 -10.81 -0.88 2.49
C GLU A 144 -10.02 -0.99 1.18
N PHE A 145 -9.01 -0.14 1.02
CA PHE A 145 -8.10 -0.12 -0.13
C PHE A 145 -6.66 -0.05 0.35
N LEU A 146 -5.85 -1.02 -0.03
CA LEU A 146 -4.44 -1.13 0.31
C LEU A 146 -3.58 -0.97 -0.95
N VAL A 147 -2.64 -0.04 -0.93
CA VAL A 147 -1.68 0.17 -2.02
C VAL A 147 -0.29 -0.20 -1.53
N LEU A 148 0.37 -1.10 -2.26
CA LEU A 148 1.72 -1.56 -1.97
C LEU A 148 2.61 -1.27 -3.19
N ASP A 149 3.46 -0.26 -3.07
CA ASP A 149 4.33 0.19 -4.16
C ASP A 149 5.67 -0.56 -4.09
N GLU A 150 5.86 -1.56 -4.95
CA GLU A 150 7.02 -2.46 -5.00
C GLU A 150 7.34 -3.15 -3.65
N PRO A 151 6.39 -3.91 -3.06
CA PRO A 151 6.49 -4.41 -1.69
C PRO A 151 7.61 -5.44 -1.45
N VAL A 152 8.17 -6.02 -2.50
CA VAL A 152 9.24 -7.03 -2.42
C VAL A 152 10.62 -6.45 -2.75
N GLN A 153 10.73 -5.16 -3.03
CA GLN A 153 12.01 -4.55 -3.38
C GLN A 153 13.02 -4.65 -2.22
N GLY A 154 14.18 -5.24 -2.49
CA GLY A 154 15.24 -5.39 -1.48
C GLY A 154 15.04 -6.54 -0.50
N VAL A 155 14.09 -7.41 -0.76
CA VAL A 155 13.85 -8.65 -0.02
C VAL A 155 14.48 -9.83 -0.78
N ASP A 156 15.00 -10.83 -0.09
CA ASP A 156 15.51 -12.04 -0.71
C ASP A 156 14.36 -12.92 -1.26
N TYR A 157 14.69 -13.88 -2.13
CA TYR A 157 13.70 -14.72 -2.82
C TYR A 157 12.72 -15.43 -1.86
N LYS A 158 13.20 -15.93 -0.72
CA LYS A 158 12.33 -16.59 0.28
C LYS A 158 11.41 -15.58 0.96
N GLY A 159 11.89 -14.38 1.18
CA GLY A 159 11.10 -13.29 1.73
C GLY A 159 10.04 -12.76 0.76
N GLU A 160 10.30 -12.78 -0.55
CA GLU A 160 9.31 -12.40 -1.58
C GLU A 160 8.07 -13.28 -1.50
N ASP A 161 8.24 -14.60 -1.51
CA ASP A 161 7.13 -15.56 -1.38
C ASP A 161 6.33 -15.32 -0.09
N ALA A 162 7.02 -15.06 1.01
CA ALA A 162 6.37 -14.77 2.29
C ALA A 162 5.54 -13.47 2.24
N ILE A 163 5.99 -12.45 1.50
CA ILE A 163 5.23 -11.20 1.32
C ILE A 163 4.02 -11.42 0.42
N TYR A 164 4.13 -12.16 -0.69
CA TYR A 164 2.97 -12.47 -1.54
C TYR A 164 1.91 -13.29 -0.80
N ASN A 165 2.31 -14.29 -0.02
CA ASN A 165 1.39 -15.05 0.82
C ASN A 165 0.71 -14.15 1.86
N LEU A 166 1.44 -13.23 2.47
CA LEU A 166 0.89 -12.25 3.41
C LEU A 166 -0.14 -11.32 2.74
N ILE A 167 0.11 -10.87 1.51
CA ILE A 167 -0.81 -10.03 0.73
C ILE A 167 -2.12 -10.78 0.47
N GLU A 168 -2.05 -12.05 0.06
CA GLU A 168 -3.23 -12.88 -0.18
C GLU A 168 -4.01 -13.16 1.12
N GLU A 169 -3.32 -13.43 2.22
CA GLU A 169 -3.92 -13.59 3.54
C GLU A 169 -4.61 -12.30 4.01
N THR A 170 -3.96 -11.16 3.78
CA THR A 170 -4.51 -9.82 4.08
C THR A 170 -5.79 -9.59 3.30
N ARG A 171 -5.79 -9.83 1.98
CA ARG A 171 -6.97 -9.73 1.14
C ARG A 171 -8.15 -10.54 1.69
N THR A 172 -7.88 -11.78 2.05
CA THR A 172 -8.90 -12.74 2.51
C THR A 172 -9.47 -12.33 3.88
N LYS A 173 -8.60 -11.96 4.85
CA LYS A 173 -9.02 -11.65 6.23
C LYS A 173 -9.66 -10.27 6.36
N ILE A 174 -9.16 -9.27 5.64
CA ILE A 174 -9.65 -7.88 5.75
C ILE A 174 -10.66 -7.55 4.66
N LYS A 175 -10.73 -8.35 3.58
CA LYS A 175 -11.58 -8.13 2.40
C LYS A 175 -11.36 -6.76 1.74
N CYS A 176 -10.13 -6.23 1.82
CA CYS A 176 -9.75 -4.98 1.15
C CYS A 176 -9.45 -5.22 -0.34
N GLY A 177 -9.65 -4.19 -1.15
CA GLY A 177 -9.06 -4.14 -2.49
C GLY A 177 -7.58 -3.83 -2.39
N ILE A 178 -6.74 -4.46 -3.21
CA ILE A 178 -5.28 -4.29 -3.16
C ILE A 178 -4.78 -3.87 -4.53
N LEU A 179 -3.90 -2.86 -4.56
CA LEU A 179 -3.14 -2.43 -5.74
C LEU A 179 -1.65 -2.66 -5.46
N LEU A 180 -0.99 -3.41 -6.36
CA LEU A 180 0.43 -3.74 -6.32
C LEU A 180 1.17 -3.04 -7.45
#